data_37c243bf2169d3739c2f58d35d89d116
#
_entry.id   37c243bf2169d3739c2f58d35d89d116
#
_cell.length_a   1.000
_cell.length_b   1.000
_cell.length_c   1.000
_cell.angle_alpha   90.00
_cell.angle_beta   90.00
_cell.angle_gamma   90.00
#
_symmetry.space_group_name_H-M   'P 1'
#
loop_
_entity.id
_entity.type
_entity.pdbx_description
1 polymer ?
#
loop_
_entity_poly.entity_id
_entity_poly.type
_entity_poly.pdbx_seq_one_letter_code
_entity_poly.pdbx_strand_id
1 'polypeptide(L)'
;MGFLLRLWATGVCPGLMSALAGEPPGAAAALCETARPLVIAHRGFSAVAPENTLPAFELALAAEADLVELDVHQTADGTWVVIHDATLDRTTDAVSRWSRRKVKVRDVPWEELQSLDAGAWFHPRFAGTRLPTLQEALQVILAGGAVPLIERKAGNPADLGRLLRELGASRRVVVQSFDWRFLREFHEQAPEVILGALGPPSRLPNGEKPATDEPKRGSESWLVHARQTGARFLVWDHRHVDAGGIRAVQQKGFKFWAYTVNEPPEFAAMLKAGVNGLITDQPARLWRFMALQR
;
A
#
# COMPACT_ATOMS: atom_id res chain seq x y z
N MET A 1 3.20 -51.08 -49.58
CA MET A 1 3.05 -49.64 -49.45
C MET A 1 2.13 -49.38 -48.24
N GLY A 2 2.72 -49.21 -47.08
CA GLY A 2 1.99 -49.01 -45.84
C GLY A 2 2.15 -47.56 -45.34
N PHE A 3 1.04 -46.84 -45.17
CA PHE A 3 1.01 -45.51 -44.58
C PHE A 3 0.85 -45.66 -43.07
N LEU A 4 1.88 -45.23 -42.30
CA LEU A 4 1.84 -45.10 -40.86
C LEU A 4 1.29 -43.72 -40.53
N LEU A 5 0.02 -43.68 -39.96
CA LEU A 5 -0.52 -42.51 -39.27
C LEU A 5 0.21 -42.33 -37.94
N ARG A 6 0.90 -41.24 -37.76
CA ARG A 6 1.39 -40.79 -36.44
C ARG A 6 0.31 -39.97 -35.77
N LEU A 7 -0.22 -40.50 -34.66
CA LEU A 7 -1.03 -39.77 -33.69
C LEU A 7 -0.17 -38.75 -32.96
N TRP A 8 -0.50 -37.49 -33.07
CA TRP A 8 0.01 -36.42 -32.22
C TRP A 8 -0.76 -36.43 -30.87
N ALA A 9 -0.08 -36.87 -29.84
CA ALA A 9 -0.58 -36.70 -28.47
C ALA A 9 -0.39 -35.24 -28.07
N THR A 10 -1.49 -34.55 -27.77
CA THR A 10 -1.51 -33.21 -27.17
C THR A 10 -1.07 -33.34 -25.72
N GLY A 11 0.21 -33.12 -25.50
CA GLY A 11 0.77 -32.97 -24.16
C GLY A 11 0.34 -31.63 -23.57
N VAL A 12 -0.60 -31.66 -22.64
CA VAL A 12 -0.86 -30.56 -21.74
C VAL A 12 0.38 -30.43 -20.87
N CYS A 13 1.11 -29.32 -21.00
CA CYS A 13 2.23 -28.97 -20.14
C CYS A 13 1.73 -28.68 -18.71
N PRO A 14 2.13 -29.47 -17.68
CA PRO A 14 1.80 -29.16 -16.29
C PRO A 14 2.91 -28.28 -15.69
N GLY A 15 3.17 -27.14 -16.29
CA GLY A 15 4.35 -26.32 -15.95
C GLY A 15 4.06 -24.89 -15.45
N LEU A 16 2.81 -24.45 -15.38
CA LEU A 16 2.47 -23.06 -15.01
C LEU A 16 1.87 -22.87 -13.61
N MET A 17 1.77 -23.92 -12.80
CA MET A 17 1.28 -23.81 -11.42
C MET A 17 2.38 -23.79 -10.33
N SER A 18 3.68 -23.76 -10.69
CA SER A 18 4.78 -23.88 -9.73
C SER A 18 5.58 -22.60 -9.48
N ALA A 19 5.15 -21.43 -9.98
CA ALA A 19 5.89 -20.18 -9.80
C ALA A 19 5.53 -19.39 -8.52
N LEU A 20 4.61 -19.89 -7.69
CA LEU A 20 4.25 -19.25 -6.40
C LEU A 20 4.81 -19.99 -5.17
N ALA A 21 5.55 -21.06 -5.38
CA ALA A 21 6.14 -21.86 -4.29
C ALA A 21 7.64 -21.55 -4.19
N GLY A 22 8.03 -20.46 -3.48
CA GLY A 22 9.46 -20.26 -3.35
C GLY A 22 10.00 -19.13 -2.51
N GLU A 23 9.18 -18.28 -1.89
CA GLU A 23 9.73 -17.33 -0.92
C GLU A 23 9.50 -17.79 0.52
N PRO A 24 10.50 -17.59 1.40
CA PRO A 24 10.36 -17.97 2.81
C PRO A 24 9.15 -17.24 3.41
N PRO A 25 8.37 -17.93 4.27
CA PRO A 25 7.26 -17.29 4.98
C PRO A 25 7.79 -16.12 5.80
N GLY A 26 7.55 -14.87 5.34
CA GLY A 26 7.88 -13.69 6.11
C GLY A 26 8.61 -12.54 5.42
N ALA A 27 8.53 -12.37 4.09
CA ALA A 27 9.14 -11.19 3.44
C ALA A 27 8.73 -9.87 4.12
N ALA A 28 7.45 -9.71 4.43
CA ALA A 28 6.97 -8.56 5.20
C ALA A 28 7.49 -8.56 6.65
N ALA A 29 7.67 -9.73 7.29
CA ALA A 29 8.23 -9.82 8.64
C ALA A 29 9.73 -9.50 8.67
N ALA A 30 10.50 -9.90 7.65
CA ALA A 30 11.92 -9.58 7.55
C ALA A 30 12.16 -8.06 7.48
N LEU A 31 11.27 -7.29 6.86
CA LEU A 31 11.33 -5.83 6.86
C LEU A 31 11.20 -5.22 8.25
N CYS A 32 10.43 -5.83 9.15
CA CYS A 32 10.31 -5.37 10.53
C CYS A 32 11.64 -5.39 11.28
N GLU A 33 12.57 -6.24 10.87
CA GLU A 33 13.87 -6.43 11.52
C GLU A 33 15.00 -5.66 10.83
N THR A 34 14.71 -4.96 9.74
CA THR A 34 15.71 -4.17 9.00
C THR A 34 16.28 -3.05 9.88
N ALA A 35 17.63 -3.00 9.99
CA ALA A 35 18.31 -2.00 10.81
C ALA A 35 18.34 -0.59 10.18
N ARG A 36 18.33 -0.51 8.84
CA ARG A 36 18.28 0.77 8.13
C ARG A 36 16.84 1.28 7.97
N PRO A 37 16.65 2.59 7.83
CA PRO A 37 15.37 3.12 7.42
C PRO A 37 14.92 2.58 6.05
N LEU A 38 13.62 2.26 5.94
CA LEU A 38 13.02 1.75 4.70
C LEU A 38 12.61 2.89 3.79
N VAL A 39 12.75 2.67 2.48
CA VAL A 39 12.25 3.56 1.43
C VAL A 39 10.90 3.03 0.97
N ILE A 40 9.83 3.79 1.21
CA ILE A 40 8.46 3.41 0.93
C ILE A 40 7.91 4.36 -0.14
N ALA A 41 7.63 3.83 -1.33
CA ALA A 41 7.15 4.62 -2.47
C ALA A 41 5.64 4.90 -2.31
N HIS A 42 5.25 6.15 -2.04
CA HIS A 42 3.88 6.60 -1.81
C HIS A 42 3.06 6.57 -3.10
N ARG A 43 2.07 5.70 -3.18
CA ARG A 43 1.25 5.43 -4.38
C ARG A 43 2.08 5.07 -5.60
N GLY A 44 3.21 4.37 -5.38
CA GLY A 44 4.26 4.17 -6.36
C GLY A 44 5.23 5.35 -6.45
N PHE A 45 5.93 5.52 -7.58
CA PHE A 45 6.78 6.69 -7.81
C PHE A 45 5.90 7.86 -8.33
N SER A 46 5.03 8.36 -7.47
CA SER A 46 3.96 9.31 -7.82
C SER A 46 4.47 10.69 -8.24
N ALA A 47 5.73 11.04 -7.93
CA ALA A 47 6.33 12.28 -8.44
C ALA A 47 6.59 12.26 -9.95
N VAL A 48 6.65 11.10 -10.61
CA VAL A 48 7.02 10.99 -12.05
C VAL A 48 6.04 10.17 -12.88
N ALA A 49 5.06 9.53 -12.25
CA ALA A 49 4.01 8.75 -12.91
C ALA A 49 2.66 8.95 -12.19
N PRO A 50 1.51 8.69 -12.84
CA PRO A 50 0.21 8.84 -12.21
C PRO A 50 0.09 7.92 -10.99
N GLU A 51 -0.27 8.50 -9.84
CA GLU A 51 -0.40 7.79 -8.57
C GLU A 51 -1.33 6.57 -8.69
N ASN A 52 -1.04 5.52 -7.91
CA ASN A 52 -1.89 4.34 -7.82
C ASN A 52 -2.12 3.60 -9.14
N THR A 53 -1.12 3.60 -10.03
CA THR A 53 -1.16 2.91 -11.33
C THR A 53 0.02 1.96 -11.50
N LEU A 54 -0.12 0.95 -12.40
CA LEU A 54 0.96 0.00 -12.67
C LEU A 54 2.25 0.69 -13.12
N PRO A 55 2.25 1.71 -14.02
CA PRO A 55 3.45 2.46 -14.36
C PRO A 55 4.16 3.11 -13.16
N ALA A 56 3.40 3.64 -12.19
CA ALA A 56 3.98 4.21 -10.97
C ALA A 56 4.64 3.14 -10.09
N PHE A 57 4.05 1.95 -10.02
CA PHE A 57 4.60 0.82 -9.28
C PHE A 57 5.86 0.27 -9.95
N GLU A 58 5.87 0.08 -11.26
CA GLU A 58 7.04 -0.35 -12.03
C GLU A 58 8.22 0.61 -11.87
N LEU A 59 7.96 1.93 -11.89
CA LEU A 59 8.99 2.94 -11.65
C LEU A 59 9.47 2.96 -10.19
N ALA A 60 8.62 2.67 -9.22
CA ALA A 60 9.02 2.51 -7.83
C ALA A 60 9.94 1.29 -7.62
N LEU A 61 9.65 0.18 -8.31
CA LEU A 61 10.50 -1.02 -8.34
C LEU A 61 11.84 -0.73 -9.00
N ALA A 62 11.84 -0.03 -10.13
CA ALA A 62 13.07 0.41 -10.81
C ALA A 62 13.91 1.37 -9.95
N ALA A 63 13.28 2.10 -9.02
CA ALA A 63 13.94 2.93 -8.02
C ALA A 63 14.32 2.14 -6.75
N GLU A 64 14.23 0.81 -6.77
CA GLU A 64 14.60 -0.07 -5.65
C GLU A 64 13.89 0.27 -4.33
N ALA A 65 12.62 0.69 -4.40
CA ALA A 65 11.83 0.91 -3.19
C ALA A 65 11.65 -0.40 -2.41
N ASP A 66 11.80 -0.36 -1.08
CA ASP A 66 11.60 -1.53 -0.21
C ASP A 66 10.13 -1.92 -0.15
N LEU A 67 9.26 -0.91 -0.07
CA LEU A 67 7.82 -1.09 -0.14
C LEU A 67 7.23 -0.17 -1.21
N VAL A 68 6.15 -0.64 -1.82
CA VAL A 68 5.30 0.19 -2.68
C VAL A 68 3.96 0.34 -1.98
N GLU A 69 3.66 1.57 -1.60
CA GLU A 69 2.39 1.91 -0.98
C GLU A 69 1.33 2.14 -2.05
N LEU A 70 0.09 1.74 -1.74
CA LEU A 70 -1.09 1.87 -2.60
C LEU A 70 -2.37 1.96 -1.78
N ASP A 71 -3.35 2.72 -2.30
CA ASP A 71 -4.63 2.95 -1.65
C ASP A 71 -5.73 2.09 -2.27
N VAL A 72 -6.59 1.48 -1.45
CA VAL A 72 -7.66 0.63 -1.97
C VAL A 72 -9.06 1.02 -1.50
N HIS A 73 -10.00 0.94 -2.43
CA HIS A 73 -11.43 1.00 -2.21
C HIS A 73 -12.10 -0.26 -2.74
N GLN A 74 -13.27 -0.60 -2.18
CA GLN A 74 -14.12 -1.68 -2.70
C GLN A 74 -15.23 -1.09 -3.56
N THR A 75 -15.43 -1.64 -4.76
CA THR A 75 -16.47 -1.26 -5.72
C THR A 75 -17.85 -1.78 -5.31
N ALA A 76 -18.90 -1.44 -6.07
CA ALA A 76 -20.26 -1.89 -5.81
C ALA A 76 -20.43 -3.41 -5.89
N ASP A 77 -19.65 -4.08 -6.74
CA ASP A 77 -19.64 -5.55 -6.92
C ASP A 77 -18.60 -6.28 -6.06
N GLY A 78 -17.93 -5.55 -5.14
CA GLY A 78 -16.97 -6.12 -4.20
C GLY A 78 -15.54 -6.23 -4.70
N THR A 79 -15.22 -5.80 -5.92
CA THR A 79 -13.86 -5.78 -6.44
C THR A 79 -13.00 -4.74 -5.70
N TRP A 80 -11.77 -5.10 -5.33
CA TRP A 80 -10.80 -4.17 -4.75
C TRP A 80 -10.04 -3.45 -5.86
N VAL A 81 -10.22 -2.12 -5.96
CA VAL A 81 -9.59 -1.25 -6.95
C VAL A 81 -8.61 -0.31 -6.26
N VAL A 82 -7.52 0.02 -6.98
CA VAL A 82 -6.45 0.89 -6.45
C VAL A 82 -6.70 2.33 -6.86
N ILE A 83 -7.09 3.15 -5.88
CA ILE A 83 -7.36 4.59 -6.03
C ILE A 83 -7.40 5.25 -4.65
N HIS A 84 -6.88 6.49 -4.54
CA HIS A 84 -6.84 7.20 -3.27
C HIS A 84 -8.19 7.80 -2.86
N ASP A 85 -8.81 8.56 -3.76
CA ASP A 85 -10.01 9.32 -3.46
C ASP A 85 -11.26 8.42 -3.42
N ALA A 86 -12.21 8.75 -2.57
CA ALA A 86 -13.50 8.06 -2.55
C ALA A 86 -14.33 8.31 -3.82
N THR A 87 -13.94 9.29 -4.65
CA THR A 87 -14.58 9.66 -5.91
C THR A 87 -13.61 9.59 -7.08
N LEU A 88 -14.12 9.43 -8.28
CA LEU A 88 -13.35 9.24 -9.51
C LEU A 88 -12.81 10.53 -10.14
N ASP A 89 -13.21 11.70 -9.62
CA ASP A 89 -13.10 12.98 -10.33
C ASP A 89 -11.66 13.45 -10.57
N ARG A 90 -10.73 13.22 -9.62
CA ARG A 90 -9.39 13.83 -9.64
C ARG A 90 -8.41 13.09 -10.55
N THR A 91 -8.43 11.78 -10.50
CA THR A 91 -7.40 10.93 -11.11
C THR A 91 -7.92 10.06 -12.24
N THR A 92 -9.13 10.32 -12.73
CA THR A 92 -9.69 9.63 -13.90
C THR A 92 -10.43 10.58 -14.85
N ASP A 93 -10.72 10.09 -16.05
CA ASP A 93 -11.53 10.79 -17.04
C ASP A 93 -13.04 10.66 -16.83
N ALA A 94 -13.50 10.11 -15.70
CA ALA A 94 -14.91 9.84 -15.41
C ALA A 94 -15.82 11.06 -15.58
N VAL A 95 -15.34 12.25 -15.17
CA VAL A 95 -16.12 13.50 -15.29
C VAL A 95 -16.42 13.83 -16.75
N SER A 96 -15.41 13.75 -17.62
CA SER A 96 -15.59 14.04 -19.06
C SER A 96 -16.37 12.93 -19.77
N ARG A 97 -16.11 11.68 -19.41
CA ARG A 97 -16.70 10.50 -20.07
C ARG A 97 -18.17 10.29 -19.71
N TRP A 98 -18.54 10.53 -18.45
CA TRP A 98 -19.90 10.27 -17.94
C TRP A 98 -20.72 11.53 -17.73
N SER A 99 -20.14 12.73 -17.93
CA SER A 99 -20.79 14.03 -17.64
C SER A 99 -21.36 14.11 -16.21
N ARG A 100 -20.75 13.40 -15.26
CA ARG A 100 -21.14 13.29 -13.85
C ARG A 100 -19.95 13.59 -12.94
N ARG A 101 -20.22 14.26 -11.81
CA ARG A 101 -19.22 14.58 -10.78
C ARG A 101 -19.53 13.87 -9.46
N LYS A 102 -18.49 13.73 -8.64
CA LYS A 102 -18.59 13.13 -7.30
C LYS A 102 -19.13 11.69 -7.33
N VAL A 103 -18.86 10.98 -8.41
CA VAL A 103 -19.19 9.57 -8.53
C VAL A 103 -18.27 8.79 -7.58
N LYS A 104 -18.86 8.09 -6.63
CA LYS A 104 -18.09 7.33 -5.63
C LYS A 104 -17.71 5.98 -6.19
N VAL A 105 -16.49 5.54 -5.91
CA VAL A 105 -15.98 4.22 -6.29
C VAL A 105 -16.92 3.09 -5.84
N ARG A 106 -17.40 3.15 -4.61
CA ARG A 106 -18.27 2.12 -4.02
C ARG A 106 -19.67 2.00 -4.66
N ASP A 107 -20.07 2.99 -5.46
CA ASP A 107 -21.40 3.03 -6.10
C ASP A 107 -21.36 2.53 -7.56
N VAL A 108 -20.16 2.13 -8.06
CA VAL A 108 -19.93 1.71 -9.46
C VAL A 108 -19.31 0.31 -9.48
N PRO A 109 -19.79 -0.60 -10.35
CA PRO A 109 -19.17 -1.91 -10.53
C PRO A 109 -17.84 -1.81 -11.28
N TRP A 110 -16.97 -2.81 -11.10
CA TRP A 110 -15.64 -2.85 -11.75
C TRP A 110 -15.72 -2.78 -13.27
N GLU A 111 -16.70 -3.43 -13.87
CA GLU A 111 -16.90 -3.45 -15.32
C GLU A 111 -16.93 -2.03 -15.93
N GLU A 112 -17.52 -1.06 -15.23
CA GLU A 112 -17.54 0.33 -15.68
C GLU A 112 -16.21 1.06 -15.41
N LEU A 113 -15.57 0.79 -14.25
CA LEU A 113 -14.35 1.48 -13.82
C LEU A 113 -13.13 1.10 -14.66
N GLN A 114 -12.99 -0.16 -15.05
CA GLN A 114 -11.83 -0.69 -15.78
C GLN A 114 -11.55 0.01 -17.11
N SER A 115 -12.54 0.71 -17.67
CA SER A 115 -12.41 1.41 -18.93
C SER A 115 -11.92 2.85 -18.78
N LEU A 116 -11.88 3.41 -17.56
CA LEU A 116 -11.47 4.79 -17.31
C LEU A 116 -9.97 4.99 -17.54
N ASP A 117 -9.63 6.18 -18.05
CA ASP A 117 -8.24 6.64 -18.13
C ASP A 117 -7.83 7.24 -16.80
N ALA A 118 -6.81 6.67 -16.18
CA ALA A 118 -6.24 7.10 -14.90
C ALA A 118 -4.83 7.74 -15.07
N GLY A 119 -4.40 8.03 -16.30
CA GLY A 119 -3.06 8.52 -16.57
C GLY A 119 -3.00 9.88 -17.26
N ALA A 120 -3.95 10.19 -18.14
CA ALA A 120 -3.93 11.42 -18.95
C ALA A 120 -3.98 12.70 -18.10
N TRP A 121 -4.59 12.68 -16.93
CA TRP A 121 -4.65 13.80 -15.98
C TRP A 121 -3.26 14.20 -15.47
N PHE A 122 -2.36 13.25 -15.34
CA PHE A 122 -0.99 13.47 -14.88
C PHE A 122 -0.11 14.03 -16.00
N HIS A 123 -0.10 13.35 -17.14
CA HIS A 123 0.63 13.79 -18.33
C HIS A 123 0.14 13.02 -19.58
N PRO A 124 0.06 13.64 -20.77
CA PRO A 124 -0.44 12.97 -21.99
C PRO A 124 0.29 11.66 -22.36
N ARG A 125 1.58 11.52 -22.01
CA ARG A 125 2.34 10.28 -22.25
C ARG A 125 1.76 9.07 -21.54
N PHE A 126 0.95 9.28 -20.48
CA PHE A 126 0.30 8.21 -19.73
C PHE A 126 -1.17 8.02 -20.10
N ALA A 127 -1.65 8.69 -21.15
CA ALA A 127 -3.00 8.50 -21.66
C ALA A 127 -3.24 7.00 -21.96
N GLY A 128 -4.43 6.51 -21.60
CA GLY A 128 -4.77 5.09 -21.71
C GLY A 128 -4.33 4.21 -20.55
N THR A 129 -3.61 4.76 -19.54
CA THR A 129 -3.35 4.02 -18.30
C THR A 129 -4.66 3.75 -17.58
N ARG A 130 -4.86 2.52 -17.10
CA ARG A 130 -6.09 2.08 -16.43
C ARG A 130 -5.94 2.11 -14.90
N LEU A 131 -7.06 2.18 -14.20
CA LEU A 131 -7.09 1.84 -12.77
C LEU A 131 -6.74 0.35 -12.63
N PRO A 132 -5.82 -0.04 -11.75
CA PRO A 132 -5.58 -1.45 -11.50
C PRO A 132 -6.51 -1.99 -10.42
N THR A 133 -6.80 -3.28 -10.48
CA THR A 133 -7.29 -4.02 -9.32
C THR A 133 -6.18 -4.23 -8.31
N LEU A 134 -6.53 -4.50 -7.03
CA LEU A 134 -5.55 -4.88 -6.03
C LEU A 134 -4.75 -6.12 -6.45
N GLN A 135 -5.41 -7.10 -7.08
CA GLN A 135 -4.73 -8.31 -7.57
C GLN A 135 -3.63 -7.98 -8.59
N GLU A 136 -3.91 -7.15 -9.59
CA GLU A 136 -2.92 -6.72 -10.60
C GLU A 136 -1.76 -5.96 -9.96
N ALA A 137 -2.06 -5.04 -9.03
CA ALA A 137 -1.04 -4.30 -8.30
C ALA A 137 -0.12 -5.23 -7.49
N LEU A 138 -0.69 -6.19 -6.74
CA LEU A 138 0.07 -7.17 -5.96
C LEU A 138 0.94 -8.04 -6.86
N GLN A 139 0.45 -8.48 -8.02
CA GLN A 139 1.23 -9.27 -8.97
C GLN A 139 2.48 -8.53 -9.43
N VAL A 140 2.34 -7.26 -9.82
CA VAL A 140 3.48 -6.44 -10.28
C VAL A 140 4.47 -6.18 -9.15
N ILE A 141 4.00 -5.71 -7.99
CA ILE A 141 4.88 -5.32 -6.88
C ILE A 141 5.64 -6.53 -6.33
N LEU A 142 4.95 -7.66 -6.10
CA LEU A 142 5.57 -8.87 -5.57
C LEU A 142 6.52 -9.53 -6.56
N ALA A 143 6.24 -9.48 -7.87
CA ALA A 143 7.15 -9.97 -8.91
C ALA A 143 8.43 -9.13 -8.99
N GLY A 144 8.35 -7.82 -8.69
CA GLY A 144 9.49 -6.92 -8.62
C GLY A 144 10.29 -6.99 -7.33
N GLY A 145 9.91 -7.84 -6.37
CA GLY A 145 10.64 -8.10 -5.12
C GLY A 145 10.40 -7.07 -4.00
N ALA A 146 9.54 -6.08 -4.19
CA ALA A 146 9.13 -5.16 -3.12
C ALA A 146 7.93 -5.71 -2.32
N VAL A 147 7.70 -5.16 -1.13
CA VAL A 147 6.54 -5.48 -0.29
C VAL A 147 5.42 -4.47 -0.53
N PRO A 148 4.20 -4.91 -0.90
CA PRO A 148 3.05 -4.02 -0.96
C PRO A 148 2.67 -3.50 0.42
N LEU A 149 2.49 -2.17 0.54
CA LEU A 149 1.90 -1.51 1.70
C LEU A 149 0.51 -1.02 1.31
N ILE A 150 -0.52 -1.73 1.72
CA ILE A 150 -1.91 -1.50 1.32
C ILE A 150 -2.58 -0.55 2.32
N GLU A 151 -2.89 0.67 1.91
CA GLU A 151 -3.76 1.53 2.72
C GLU A 151 -5.23 1.23 2.38
N ARG A 152 -5.97 0.67 3.35
CA ARG A 152 -7.40 0.51 3.18
C ARG A 152 -8.12 1.85 3.46
N LYS A 153 -8.74 2.41 2.41
CA LYS A 153 -9.59 3.60 2.49
C LYS A 153 -11.04 3.22 2.84
N ALA A 154 -11.61 2.25 2.12
CA ALA A 154 -12.96 1.74 2.37
C ALA A 154 -13.08 0.28 1.91
N GLY A 155 -14.03 -0.46 2.47
CA GLY A 155 -14.30 -1.86 2.14
C GLY A 155 -14.31 -2.76 3.36
N ASN A 156 -14.78 -4.00 3.18
CA ASN A 156 -15.00 -4.96 4.26
C ASN A 156 -13.69 -5.66 4.68
N PRO A 157 -13.34 -5.74 5.98
CA PRO A 157 -12.13 -6.40 6.45
C PRO A 157 -12.09 -7.90 6.10
N ALA A 158 -13.22 -8.61 6.18
CA ALA A 158 -13.27 -10.04 5.86
C ALA A 158 -12.98 -10.31 4.39
N ASP A 159 -13.50 -9.46 3.50
CA ASP A 159 -13.29 -9.60 2.05
C ASP A 159 -11.83 -9.34 1.67
N LEU A 160 -11.17 -8.34 2.29
CA LEU A 160 -9.74 -8.11 2.08
C LEU A 160 -8.91 -9.30 2.57
N GLY A 161 -9.20 -9.78 3.78
CA GLY A 161 -8.48 -10.93 4.35
C GLY A 161 -8.65 -12.20 3.52
N ARG A 162 -9.87 -12.45 3.00
CA ARG A 162 -10.13 -13.57 2.07
C ARG A 162 -9.32 -13.44 0.79
N LEU A 163 -9.38 -12.28 0.13
CA LEU A 163 -8.61 -12.03 -1.10
C LEU A 163 -7.11 -12.24 -0.91
N LEU A 164 -6.53 -11.71 0.17
CA LEU A 164 -5.10 -11.88 0.45
C LEU A 164 -4.71 -13.34 0.66
N ARG A 165 -5.57 -14.16 1.28
CA ARG A 165 -5.35 -15.61 1.42
C ARG A 165 -5.46 -16.34 0.09
N GLU A 166 -6.49 -16.04 -0.70
CA GLU A 166 -6.69 -16.63 -2.03
C GLU A 166 -5.51 -16.36 -2.96
N LEU A 167 -4.90 -15.17 -2.85
CA LEU A 167 -3.70 -14.79 -3.61
C LEU A 167 -2.37 -15.29 -2.99
N GLY A 168 -2.42 -15.97 -1.84
CA GLY A 168 -1.20 -16.36 -1.11
C GLY A 168 -0.35 -15.18 -0.64
N ALA A 169 -0.95 -13.99 -0.48
CA ALA A 169 -0.24 -12.74 -0.19
C ALA A 169 -0.23 -12.35 1.29
N SER A 170 -1.00 -12.99 2.17
CA SER A 170 -1.20 -12.57 3.57
C SER A 170 0.10 -12.31 4.35
N ARG A 171 1.17 -13.07 4.13
CA ARG A 171 2.47 -12.91 4.80
C ARG A 171 3.47 -12.08 4.01
N ARG A 172 3.07 -11.58 2.85
CA ARG A 172 3.91 -10.86 1.89
C ARG A 172 3.55 -9.39 1.74
N VAL A 173 2.53 -8.93 2.48
CA VAL A 173 2.02 -7.55 2.45
C VAL A 173 2.00 -6.95 3.85
N VAL A 174 1.94 -5.63 3.91
CA VAL A 174 1.57 -4.86 5.09
C VAL A 174 0.25 -4.16 4.79
N VAL A 175 -0.69 -4.15 5.75
CA VAL A 175 -1.94 -3.41 5.63
C VAL A 175 -1.96 -2.27 6.64
N GLN A 176 -2.35 -1.08 6.21
CA GLN A 176 -2.47 0.10 7.07
C GLN A 176 -3.82 0.80 6.88
N SER A 177 -4.26 1.55 7.88
CA SER A 177 -5.46 2.38 7.78
C SER A 177 -5.50 3.45 8.87
N PHE A 178 -6.16 4.58 8.57
CA PHE A 178 -6.59 5.57 9.58
C PHE A 178 -7.81 5.10 10.39
N ASP A 179 -8.54 4.12 9.91
CA ASP A 179 -9.66 3.51 10.63
C ASP A 179 -9.13 2.36 11.51
N TRP A 180 -8.83 2.67 12.79
CA TRP A 180 -8.26 1.67 13.70
C TRP A 180 -9.29 0.63 14.17
N ARG A 181 -10.58 0.91 14.03
CA ARG A 181 -11.61 -0.12 14.18
C ARG A 181 -11.47 -1.19 13.11
N PHE A 182 -11.30 -0.75 11.84
CA PHE A 182 -11.02 -1.69 10.75
C PHE A 182 -9.78 -2.54 11.03
N LEU A 183 -8.67 -1.93 11.49
CA LEU A 183 -7.43 -2.68 11.78
C LEU A 183 -7.65 -3.76 12.83
N ARG A 184 -8.40 -3.45 13.90
CA ARG A 184 -8.74 -4.45 14.92
C ARG A 184 -9.56 -5.59 14.33
N GLU A 185 -10.67 -5.27 13.65
CA GLU A 185 -11.54 -6.26 13.02
C GLU A 185 -10.80 -7.11 11.97
N PHE A 186 -9.88 -6.49 11.23
CA PHE A 186 -9.05 -7.17 10.24
C PHE A 186 -8.02 -8.11 10.92
N HIS A 187 -7.38 -7.67 12.00
CA HIS A 187 -6.44 -8.50 12.77
C HIS A 187 -7.11 -9.75 13.36
N GLU A 188 -8.35 -9.62 13.85
CA GLU A 188 -9.12 -10.77 14.35
C GLU A 188 -9.35 -11.84 13.27
N GLN A 189 -9.43 -11.44 12.00
CA GLN A 189 -9.72 -12.31 10.87
C GLN A 189 -8.49 -12.76 10.08
N ALA A 190 -7.41 -11.97 10.08
CA ALA A 190 -6.18 -12.23 9.36
C ALA A 190 -4.95 -11.89 10.22
N PRO A 191 -4.76 -12.58 11.37
CA PRO A 191 -3.69 -12.28 12.33
C PRO A 191 -2.29 -12.48 11.77
N GLU A 192 -2.17 -13.20 10.66
CA GLU A 192 -0.92 -13.42 9.93
C GLU A 192 -0.43 -12.21 9.14
N VAL A 193 -1.30 -11.22 8.89
CA VAL A 193 -0.97 -9.99 8.14
C VAL A 193 -0.35 -8.95 9.08
N ILE A 194 0.74 -8.35 8.64
CA ILE A 194 1.39 -7.27 9.40
C ILE A 194 0.62 -5.96 9.21
N LEU A 195 0.41 -5.23 10.33
CA LEU A 195 -0.40 -4.03 10.33
C LEU A 195 0.39 -2.77 10.70
N GLY A 196 0.01 -1.65 10.06
CA GLY A 196 0.43 -0.30 10.37
C GLY A 196 -0.76 0.55 10.83
N ALA A 197 -0.62 1.22 11.98
CA ALA A 197 -1.62 2.14 12.50
C ALA A 197 -1.30 3.56 11.99
N LEU A 198 -2.02 4.02 10.94
CA LEU A 198 -1.93 5.38 10.43
C LEU A 198 -2.58 6.37 11.39
N GLY A 199 -1.94 7.50 11.64
CA GLY A 199 -2.46 8.48 12.57
C GLY A 199 -2.24 9.95 12.18
N PRO A 200 -3.04 10.84 12.81
CA PRO A 200 -4.04 10.52 13.85
C PRO A 200 -5.21 9.71 13.28
N PRO A 201 -5.75 8.75 14.04
CA PRO A 201 -6.80 7.87 13.52
C PRO A 201 -8.10 8.63 13.24
N SER A 202 -8.82 8.18 12.21
CA SER A 202 -10.18 8.66 11.92
C SER A 202 -11.23 8.02 12.84
N ARG A 203 -10.94 6.82 13.35
CA ARG A 203 -11.70 6.06 14.34
C ARG A 203 -10.76 5.27 15.24
N LEU A 204 -11.08 5.24 16.55
CA LEU A 204 -10.42 4.39 17.53
C LEU A 204 -10.83 2.91 17.36
N PRO A 205 -10.11 1.96 17.98
CA PRO A 205 -10.45 0.53 17.88
C PRO A 205 -11.86 0.18 18.36
N ASN A 206 -12.44 0.95 19.30
CA ASN A 206 -13.82 0.78 19.75
C ASN A 206 -14.88 1.37 18.79
N GLY A 207 -14.43 2.01 17.67
CA GLY A 207 -15.28 2.63 16.66
C GLY A 207 -15.63 4.09 16.91
N GLU A 208 -15.25 4.66 18.06
CA GLU A 208 -15.46 6.06 18.37
C GLU A 208 -14.48 6.96 17.58
N LYS A 209 -14.82 8.22 17.43
CA LYS A 209 -13.88 9.22 16.95
C LYS A 209 -12.94 9.61 18.10
N PRO A 210 -11.65 9.91 17.80
CA PRO A 210 -10.79 10.53 18.79
C PRO A 210 -11.43 11.80 19.37
N ALA A 211 -11.16 12.08 20.63
CA ALA A 211 -11.60 13.33 21.25
C ALA A 211 -10.94 14.53 20.54
N THR A 212 -11.62 15.69 20.53
CA THR A 212 -11.15 16.89 19.81
C THR A 212 -9.88 17.49 20.41
N ASP A 213 -9.61 17.22 21.68
CA ASP A 213 -8.44 17.62 22.46
C ASP A 213 -7.31 16.58 22.45
N GLU A 214 -7.50 15.43 21.80
CA GLU A 214 -6.46 14.42 21.64
C GLU A 214 -5.25 14.99 20.88
N PRO A 215 -4.01 14.67 21.33
CA PRO A 215 -2.81 15.17 20.69
C PRO A 215 -2.74 14.73 19.23
N LYS A 216 -2.60 15.68 18.29
CA LYS A 216 -2.35 15.34 16.88
C LYS A 216 -0.93 14.79 16.66
N ARG A 217 -0.07 14.86 17.67
CA ARG A 217 1.33 14.42 17.61
C ARG A 217 1.43 12.92 17.75
N GLY A 218 2.23 12.30 16.86
CA GLY A 218 2.60 10.89 16.94
C GLY A 218 3.51 10.62 18.13
N SER A 219 2.96 10.06 19.20
CA SER A 219 3.64 9.83 20.47
C SER A 219 3.15 8.55 21.15
N GLU A 220 3.77 8.20 22.27
CA GLU A 220 3.40 7.00 23.05
C GLU A 220 1.95 7.05 23.59
N SER A 221 1.31 8.22 23.68
CA SER A 221 -0.08 8.33 24.11
C SER A 221 -1.04 7.52 23.25
N TRP A 222 -0.72 7.35 21.98
CA TRP A 222 -1.53 6.57 21.04
C TRP A 222 -1.33 5.05 21.15
N LEU A 223 -0.30 4.59 21.87
CA LEU A 223 0.05 3.17 21.88
C LEU A 223 -0.96 2.29 22.62
N VAL A 224 -1.71 2.85 23.57
CA VAL A 224 -2.79 2.12 24.25
C VAL A 224 -3.87 1.67 23.24
N HIS A 225 -4.17 2.52 22.28
CA HIS A 225 -5.12 2.21 21.20
C HIS A 225 -4.47 1.39 20.08
N ALA A 226 -3.23 1.73 19.67
CA ALA A 226 -2.53 1.01 18.61
C ALA A 226 -2.31 -0.47 18.93
N ARG A 227 -2.03 -0.81 20.20
CA ARG A 227 -1.90 -2.22 20.63
C ARG A 227 -3.17 -3.05 20.40
N GLN A 228 -4.34 -2.44 20.52
CA GLN A 228 -5.62 -3.13 20.32
C GLN A 228 -5.90 -3.46 18.84
N THR A 229 -5.15 -2.84 17.91
CA THR A 229 -5.25 -3.11 16.47
C THR A 229 -4.38 -4.27 16.00
N GLY A 230 -3.46 -4.78 16.83
CA GLY A 230 -2.43 -5.73 16.41
C GLY A 230 -1.31 -5.10 15.56
N ALA A 231 -1.27 -3.77 15.40
CA ALA A 231 -0.28 -3.09 14.58
C ALA A 231 1.14 -3.21 15.16
N ARG A 232 2.13 -3.35 14.28
CA ARG A 232 3.56 -3.32 14.59
C ARG A 232 4.22 -1.97 14.27
N PHE A 233 3.59 -1.19 13.39
CA PHE A 233 4.07 0.13 12.97
C PHE A 233 3.10 1.21 13.43
N LEU A 234 3.63 2.29 14.00
CA LEU A 234 2.94 3.56 14.08
C LEU A 234 3.39 4.41 12.90
N VAL A 235 2.44 4.88 12.09
CA VAL A 235 2.71 5.58 10.83
C VAL A 235 2.10 6.98 10.93
N TRP A 236 2.93 8.05 10.85
CA TRP A 236 2.47 9.40 11.18
C TRP A 236 2.99 10.48 10.25
N ASP A 237 2.24 11.60 10.20
CA ASP A 237 2.66 12.79 9.47
C ASP A 237 3.94 13.38 10.11
N HIS A 238 4.99 13.50 9.30
CA HIS A 238 6.31 13.96 9.73
C HIS A 238 6.29 15.35 10.39
N ARG A 239 5.31 16.19 10.04
CA ARG A 239 5.14 17.54 10.62
C ARG A 239 4.65 17.51 12.07
N HIS A 240 4.13 16.38 12.50
CA HIS A 240 3.55 16.18 13.84
C HIS A 240 4.31 15.14 14.67
N VAL A 241 5.62 15.01 14.44
CA VAL A 241 6.49 14.11 15.20
C VAL A 241 7.81 14.78 15.57
N ASP A 242 8.46 14.26 16.60
CA ASP A 242 9.80 14.63 16.98
C ASP A 242 10.62 13.41 17.44
N ALA A 243 11.92 13.59 17.59
CA ALA A 243 12.83 12.51 17.96
C ALA A 243 12.52 11.91 19.35
N GLY A 244 11.94 12.67 20.27
CA GLY A 244 11.53 12.17 21.59
C GLY A 244 10.35 11.21 21.49
N GLY A 245 9.30 11.63 20.78
CA GLY A 245 8.11 10.81 20.53
C GLY A 245 8.43 9.53 19.75
N ILE A 246 9.25 9.63 18.71
CA ILE A 246 9.68 8.45 17.93
C ILE A 246 10.41 7.44 18.83
N ARG A 247 11.39 7.89 19.63
CA ARG A 247 12.13 7.01 20.55
C ARG A 247 11.22 6.38 21.61
N ALA A 248 10.28 7.16 22.18
CA ALA A 248 9.33 6.64 23.17
C ALA A 248 8.46 5.52 22.58
N VAL A 249 7.98 5.68 21.34
CA VAL A 249 7.22 4.66 20.60
C VAL A 249 8.07 3.41 20.36
N GLN A 250 9.32 3.57 19.92
CA GLN A 250 10.25 2.46 19.66
C GLN A 250 10.61 1.69 20.92
N GLN A 251 10.82 2.36 22.06
CA GLN A 251 11.07 1.73 23.37
C GLN A 251 9.93 0.85 23.85
N LYS A 252 8.71 1.09 23.33
CA LYS A 252 7.53 0.27 23.61
C LYS A 252 7.31 -0.88 22.61
N GLY A 253 8.28 -1.13 21.73
CA GLY A 253 8.29 -2.25 20.78
C GLY A 253 7.60 -2.00 19.45
N PHE A 254 7.20 -0.76 19.15
CA PHE A 254 6.68 -0.39 17.84
C PHE A 254 7.83 0.11 16.93
N LYS A 255 7.69 -0.10 15.62
CA LYS A 255 8.46 0.64 14.62
C LYS A 255 7.72 1.92 14.27
N PHE A 256 8.46 2.93 13.79
CA PHE A 256 7.88 4.23 13.42
C PHE A 256 8.20 4.58 11.97
N TRP A 257 7.15 4.84 11.17
CA TRP A 257 7.26 5.35 9.81
C TRP A 257 6.67 6.75 9.71
N ALA A 258 7.26 7.58 8.83
CA ALA A 258 6.81 8.96 8.61
C ALA A 258 6.32 9.17 7.18
N TYR A 259 5.19 9.86 7.01
CA TYR A 259 4.64 10.27 5.72
C TYR A 259 4.36 11.77 5.67
N THR A 260 4.14 12.39 4.54
CA THR A 260 4.80 12.11 3.26
C THR A 260 5.99 13.02 3.19
N VAL A 261 7.17 12.47 3.08
CA VAL A 261 8.45 13.20 3.22
C VAL A 261 9.09 13.28 1.83
N ASN A 262 9.29 14.50 1.29
CA ASN A 262 9.70 14.66 -0.10
C ASN A 262 10.97 15.49 -0.30
N GLU A 263 11.32 16.33 0.71
CA GLU A 263 12.42 17.28 0.57
C GLU A 263 13.67 16.88 1.39
N PRO A 264 14.90 17.14 0.88
CA PRO A 264 16.13 16.76 1.56
C PRO A 264 16.25 17.24 3.01
N PRO A 265 15.81 18.46 3.39
CA PRO A 265 15.82 18.86 4.80
C PRO A 265 14.90 18.02 5.68
N GLU A 266 13.76 17.57 5.14
CA GLU A 266 12.80 16.72 5.84
C GLU A 266 13.37 15.29 5.96
N PHE A 267 14.01 14.77 4.90
CA PHE A 267 14.74 13.49 4.96
C PHE A 267 15.77 13.51 6.08
N ALA A 268 16.62 14.56 6.10
CA ALA A 268 17.65 14.73 7.14
C ALA A 268 17.04 14.75 8.55
N ALA A 269 15.96 15.51 8.74
CA ALA A 269 15.30 15.65 10.03
C ALA A 269 14.73 14.30 10.52
N MET A 270 14.02 13.57 9.67
CA MET A 270 13.41 12.31 10.03
C MET A 270 14.44 11.19 10.24
N LEU A 271 15.46 11.10 9.39
CA LEU A 271 16.55 10.14 9.57
C LEU A 271 17.32 10.41 10.87
N LYS A 272 17.61 11.65 11.18
CA LYS A 272 18.23 12.05 12.46
C LYS A 272 17.33 11.77 13.66
N ALA A 273 16.01 11.89 13.50
CA ALA A 273 15.05 11.54 14.54
C ALA A 273 14.95 10.02 14.79
N GLY A 274 15.48 9.19 13.89
CA GLY A 274 15.57 7.73 14.04
C GLY A 274 14.34 6.97 13.56
N VAL A 275 13.60 7.45 12.55
CA VAL A 275 12.49 6.70 11.95
C VAL A 275 12.96 5.39 11.33
N ASN A 276 12.08 4.39 11.32
CA ASN A 276 12.35 3.09 10.71
C ASN A 276 11.97 3.03 9.22
N GLY A 277 11.26 4.04 8.70
CA GLY A 277 10.90 4.14 7.30
C GLY A 277 10.32 5.49 6.93
N LEU A 278 10.46 5.85 5.67
CA LEU A 278 9.97 7.10 5.08
C LEU A 278 9.08 6.79 3.89
N ILE A 279 7.84 7.26 3.95
CA ILE A 279 6.88 7.22 2.85
C ILE A 279 7.08 8.52 2.04
N THR A 280 7.40 8.36 0.74
CA THR A 280 7.80 9.47 -0.13
C THR A 280 7.26 9.31 -1.55
N ASP A 281 6.92 10.42 -2.19
CA ASP A 281 6.59 10.48 -3.62
C ASP A 281 7.84 10.32 -4.51
N GLN A 282 9.05 10.39 -3.91
CA GLN A 282 10.33 10.44 -4.62
C GLN A 282 11.34 9.39 -4.12
N PRO A 283 11.06 8.08 -4.26
CA PRO A 283 11.89 7.01 -3.69
C PRO A 283 13.35 7.07 -4.18
N ALA A 284 13.59 7.33 -5.47
CA ALA A 284 14.95 7.46 -6.01
C ALA A 284 15.74 8.63 -5.38
N ARG A 285 15.06 9.75 -5.10
CA ARG A 285 15.68 10.93 -4.44
C ARG A 285 16.05 10.61 -3.00
N LEU A 286 15.19 9.89 -2.28
CA LEU A 286 15.48 9.45 -0.92
C LEU A 286 16.67 8.48 -0.88
N TRP A 287 16.71 7.48 -1.77
CA TRP A 287 17.87 6.58 -1.90
C TRP A 287 19.16 7.32 -2.15
N ARG A 288 19.17 8.23 -3.12
CA ARG A 288 20.35 9.05 -3.41
C ARG A 288 20.77 9.87 -2.20
N PHE A 289 19.80 10.47 -1.49
CA PHE A 289 20.09 11.24 -0.27
C PHE A 289 20.73 10.37 0.80
N MET A 290 20.19 9.19 1.09
CA MET A 290 20.73 8.26 2.09
C MET A 290 22.14 7.75 1.72
N ALA A 291 22.41 7.52 0.44
CA ALA A 291 23.72 7.08 -0.03
C ALA A 291 24.81 8.15 0.17
N LEU A 292 24.46 9.43 0.08
CA LEU A 292 25.39 10.56 0.29
C LEU A 292 25.67 10.87 1.78
N GLN A 293 24.94 10.24 2.71
CA GLN A 293 25.13 10.42 4.15
C GLN A 293 26.03 9.33 4.78
N ARG A 294 26.43 8.34 3.99
CA ARG A 294 27.38 7.27 4.38
C ARG A 294 28.82 7.70 4.13
#